data_ea2646a33cec1760c506a862c1005395
#
_entry.id   ea2646a33cec1760c506a862c1005395
#
_cell.length_a   1.000
_cell.length_b   1.000
_cell.length_c   1.000
_cell.angle_alpha   90.00
_cell.angle_beta   90.00
_cell.angle_gamma   90.00
#
_symmetry.space_group_name_H-M   'P 1'
#
loop_
_entity.id
_entity.type
_entity.pdbx_description
1 polymer ?
#
loop_
_entity_poly.entity_id
_entity_poly.type
_entity_poly.pdbx_seq_one_letter_code
_entity_poly.pdbx_strand_id
1 'polypeptide(L)'
;MFGKKDKVATFGPGLVLNLVGDGTEIKGNINSDGDIRIDGKVIGNVITKSKMVLGTSGSIDGDVTANSADISGAVKGNLTITDILFLKASGHIDGNISTAKMVIESGGEFNGSCHMHGQ
;
A
#
# COMPACT_ATOMS: atom_id res chain seq x y z
N MET A 1 -5.07 -11.66 19.79
CA MET A 1 -4.94 -11.51 19.17
C MET A 1 -5.33 -11.29 18.68
N PHE A 2 -5.24 -11.36 18.45
CA PHE A 2 -5.30 -11.05 17.71
C PHE A 2 -5.49 -11.25 16.94
N GLY A 3 -5.46 -11.42 16.56
CA GLY A 3 -5.39 -11.56 15.70
C GLY A 3 -5.62 -11.92 15.05
N LYS A 4 -5.57 -12.16 14.99
CA LYS A 4 -5.69 -12.49 14.26
C LYS A 4 -6.06 -12.80 13.40
N LYS A 5 -6.50 -12.77 13.71
CA LYS A 5 -6.44 -13.35 12.66
C LYS A 5 -6.74 -12.74 11.52
N ASP A 6 -6.12 -12.61 11.04
CA ASP A 6 -6.15 -12.02 9.79
C ASP A 6 -7.38 -12.32 9.01
N LYS A 7 -7.96 -11.35 8.38
CA LYS A 7 -9.08 -11.55 7.52
C LYS A 7 -8.59 -11.85 6.13
N VAL A 8 -8.72 -13.09 5.73
CA VAL A 8 -8.41 -13.47 4.36
C VAL A 8 -9.71 -13.80 3.69
N ALA A 9 -10.07 -13.05 2.67
CA ALA A 9 -11.28 -13.29 1.91
C ALA A 9 -10.91 -13.91 0.57
N THR A 10 -11.65 -14.94 0.16
CA THR A 10 -11.43 -15.60 -1.11
C THR A 10 -12.61 -15.30 -2.02
N PHE A 11 -12.33 -14.75 -3.20
CA PHE A 11 -13.35 -14.38 -4.16
C PHE A 11 -13.13 -15.20 -5.42
N GLY A 12 -13.85 -16.29 -5.52
CA GLY A 12 -13.70 -17.17 -6.65
C GLY A 12 -12.46 -18.02 -6.59
N PRO A 13 -12.26 -18.91 -7.55
CA PRO A 13 -11.13 -19.83 -7.54
C PRO A 13 -9.81 -19.08 -7.66
N GLY A 14 -8.92 -19.29 -6.70
CA GLY A 14 -7.57 -18.75 -6.75
C GLY A 14 -7.43 -17.28 -6.40
N LEU A 15 -8.52 -16.58 -6.11
CA LEU A 15 -8.43 -15.17 -5.78
C LEU A 15 -8.45 -14.97 -4.27
N VAL A 16 -7.36 -14.43 -3.74
CA VAL A 16 -7.21 -14.20 -2.31
C VAL A 16 -6.93 -12.72 -2.09
N LEU A 17 -7.71 -12.10 -1.21
CA LEU A 17 -7.55 -10.71 -0.86
C LEU A 17 -7.44 -10.59 0.65
N ASN A 18 -6.36 -9.97 1.12
CA ASN A 18 -6.21 -9.61 2.52
C ASN A 18 -6.74 -8.20 2.72
N LEU A 19 -7.51 -8.02 3.78
CA LEU A 19 -8.19 -6.76 4.01
C LEU A 19 -7.94 -6.27 5.43
N VAL A 20 -7.44 -5.04 5.55
CA VAL A 20 -7.37 -4.31 6.82
C VAL A 20 -8.45 -3.25 6.77
N GLY A 21 -9.52 -3.47 7.53
CA GLY A 21 -10.71 -2.62 7.43
C GLY A 21 -10.57 -1.28 8.12
N ASP A 22 -11.46 -0.38 7.76
CA ASP A 22 -11.55 0.93 8.37
C ASP A 22 -11.81 0.77 9.88
N GLY A 23 -11.13 1.57 10.68
CA GLY A 23 -11.22 1.47 12.14
C GLY A 23 -10.23 0.49 12.75
N THR A 24 -9.49 -0.25 11.93
CA THR A 24 -8.50 -1.19 12.41
C THR A 24 -7.13 -0.52 12.43
N GLU A 25 -6.41 -0.70 13.51
CA GLU A 25 -5.03 -0.20 13.61
C GLU A 25 -4.11 -1.37 13.87
N ILE A 26 -3.07 -1.49 13.06
CA ILE A 26 -2.06 -2.53 13.20
C ILE A 26 -0.73 -1.87 13.51
N LYS A 27 -0.11 -2.32 14.58
CA LYS A 27 1.25 -1.91 14.92
C LYS A 27 2.14 -3.12 14.73
N GLY A 28 3.01 -3.05 13.74
CA GLY A 28 3.87 -4.15 13.39
C GLY A 28 3.94 -4.29 11.88
N ASN A 29 4.64 -5.32 11.42
CA ASN A 29 4.87 -5.52 10.01
C ASN A 29 3.85 -6.46 9.43
N ILE A 30 3.48 -6.20 8.18
CA ILE A 30 2.57 -7.05 7.42
C ILE A 30 3.33 -7.64 6.26
N ASN A 31 3.19 -8.95 6.07
CA ASN A 31 3.86 -9.66 4.99
C ASN A 31 2.80 -10.53 4.31
N SER A 32 2.59 -10.31 3.03
CA SER A 32 1.55 -11.03 2.28
C SER A 32 2.10 -11.50 0.95
N ASP A 33 1.66 -12.67 0.50
CA ASP A 33 1.99 -13.15 -0.84
C ASP A 33 0.98 -12.69 -1.88
N GLY A 34 -0.23 -12.36 -1.47
CA GLY A 34 -1.29 -11.94 -2.37
C GLY A 34 -1.62 -10.48 -2.25
N ASP A 35 -2.67 -10.06 -2.94
CA ASP A 35 -3.11 -8.68 -2.90
C ASP A 35 -3.57 -8.32 -1.49
N ILE A 36 -3.33 -7.06 -1.12
CA ILE A 36 -3.76 -6.56 0.17
C ILE A 36 -4.41 -5.19 -0.01
N ARG A 37 -5.54 -5.01 0.65
CA ARG A 37 -6.21 -3.72 0.69
C ARG A 37 -6.23 -3.20 2.12
N ILE A 38 -5.83 -1.95 2.29
CA ILE A 38 -5.75 -1.33 3.62
C ILE A 38 -6.64 -0.11 3.64
N ASP A 39 -7.69 -0.17 4.46
CA ASP A 39 -8.58 0.97 4.71
C ASP A 39 -8.42 1.49 6.13
N GLY A 40 -7.63 0.83 6.94
CA GLY A 40 -7.32 1.22 8.31
C GLY A 40 -5.94 1.84 8.42
N LYS A 41 -5.38 1.77 9.60
CA LYS A 41 -4.09 2.38 9.88
C LYS A 41 -3.04 1.32 10.18
N VAL A 42 -1.88 1.47 9.57
CA VAL A 42 -0.75 0.58 9.81
C VAL A 42 0.45 1.41 10.26
N ILE A 43 1.02 1.03 11.39
CA ILE A 43 2.28 1.60 11.87
C ILE A 43 3.30 0.48 11.80
N GLY A 44 4.13 0.51 10.77
CA GLY A 44 5.08 -0.55 10.49
C GLY A 44 5.23 -0.72 9.00
N ASN A 45 5.92 -1.78 8.59
CA ASN A 45 6.22 -2.01 7.19
C ASN A 45 5.20 -2.94 6.57
N VAL A 46 4.87 -2.68 5.31
CA VAL A 46 3.94 -3.52 4.54
C VAL A 46 4.71 -4.09 3.37
N ILE A 47 4.76 -5.41 3.28
CA ILE A 47 5.45 -6.11 2.20
C ILE A 47 4.48 -7.07 1.55
N THR A 48 4.30 -6.93 0.25
CA THR A 48 3.51 -7.90 -0.51
C THR A 48 4.22 -8.20 -1.82
N LYS A 49 4.06 -9.42 -2.30
CA LYS A 49 4.61 -9.82 -3.60
C LYS A 49 3.66 -9.47 -4.74
N SER A 50 2.50 -8.96 -4.43
CA SER A 50 1.48 -8.66 -5.40
C SER A 50 1.10 -7.18 -5.31
N LYS A 51 -0.17 -6.85 -5.31
CA LYS A 51 -0.66 -5.49 -5.36
C LYS A 51 -1.11 -5.03 -3.98
N MET A 52 -0.77 -3.79 -3.64
CA MET A 52 -1.24 -3.14 -2.43
C MET A 52 -2.17 -2.00 -2.82
N VAL A 53 -3.36 -1.96 -2.21
CA VAL A 53 -4.31 -0.87 -2.41
C VAL A 53 -4.53 -0.19 -1.08
N LEU A 54 -4.27 1.12 -1.04
CA LEU A 54 -4.52 1.93 0.14
C LEU A 54 -5.74 2.79 -0.12
N GLY A 55 -6.82 2.52 0.61
CA GLY A 55 -8.07 3.25 0.44
C GLY A 55 -8.01 4.65 1.01
N THR A 56 -9.02 5.46 0.74
CA THR A 56 -9.04 6.86 1.14
C THR A 56 -8.97 7.05 2.65
N SER A 57 -9.49 6.10 3.43
CA SER A 57 -9.42 6.15 4.88
C SER A 57 -8.16 5.47 5.43
N GLY A 58 -7.35 4.88 4.57
CA GLY A 58 -6.16 4.18 4.99
C GLY A 58 -4.98 5.09 5.22
N SER A 59 -4.08 4.68 6.09
CA SER A 59 -2.82 5.37 6.29
C SER A 59 -1.75 4.36 6.68
N ILE A 60 -0.54 4.63 6.22
CA ILE A 60 0.62 3.80 6.55
C ILE A 60 1.74 4.70 7.03
N ASP A 61 2.28 4.36 8.18
CA ASP A 61 3.46 5.03 8.73
C ASP A 61 4.57 3.99 8.78
N GLY A 62 5.38 3.95 7.74
CA GLY A 62 6.43 2.95 7.57
C GLY A 62 6.72 2.75 6.10
N ASP A 63 7.49 1.71 5.79
CA ASP A 63 7.91 1.45 4.43
C ASP A 63 6.98 0.46 3.76
N VAL A 64 6.79 0.63 2.46
CA VAL A 64 5.93 -0.23 1.65
C VAL A 64 6.77 -0.85 0.54
N THR A 65 6.71 -2.16 0.42
CA THR A 65 7.33 -2.90 -0.67
C THR A 65 6.26 -3.73 -1.34
N ALA A 66 6.05 -3.51 -2.61
CA ALA A 66 5.01 -4.21 -3.36
C ALA A 66 5.40 -4.33 -4.83
N ASN A 67 4.72 -5.19 -5.55
CA ASN A 67 4.90 -5.25 -6.99
C ASN A 67 4.22 -4.05 -7.65
N SER A 68 2.99 -3.75 -7.26
CA SER A 68 2.30 -2.54 -7.70
C SER A 68 1.51 -1.98 -6.53
N ALA A 69 1.14 -0.70 -6.62
CA ALA A 69 0.42 -0.05 -5.55
C ALA A 69 -0.53 1.01 -6.09
N ASP A 70 -1.71 1.08 -5.47
CA ASP A 70 -2.67 2.16 -5.70
C ASP A 70 -2.82 2.90 -4.38
N ILE A 71 -2.51 4.19 -4.36
CA ILE A 71 -2.50 4.98 -3.15
C ILE A 71 -3.59 6.05 -3.23
N SER A 72 -4.64 5.87 -2.45
CA SER A 72 -5.72 6.85 -2.31
C SER A 72 -5.74 7.47 -0.92
N GLY A 73 -4.97 6.94 0.01
CA GLY A 73 -4.85 7.45 1.37
C GLY A 73 -3.49 8.08 1.59
N ALA A 74 -3.02 8.05 2.82
CA ALA A 74 -1.77 8.71 3.21
C ALA A 74 -0.68 7.70 3.53
N VAL A 75 0.53 7.96 3.03
CA VAL A 75 1.71 7.15 3.34
C VAL A 75 2.81 8.07 3.80
N LYS A 76 3.43 7.73 4.93
CA LYS A 76 4.64 8.38 5.40
C LYS A 76 5.73 7.33 5.49
N GLY A 77 6.73 7.44 4.63
CA GLY A 77 7.84 6.51 4.59
C GLY A 77 8.30 6.28 3.19
N ASN A 78 9.04 5.20 2.99
CA ASN A 78 9.61 4.90 1.69
C ASN A 78 8.80 3.83 1.00
N LEU A 79 8.58 4.01 -0.30
CA LEU A 79 7.88 3.04 -1.12
C LEU A 79 8.83 2.45 -2.13
N THR A 80 8.89 1.13 -2.18
CA THR A 80 9.65 0.40 -3.19
C THR A 80 8.69 -0.43 -3.99
N ILE A 81 8.42 -0.03 -5.21
CA ILE A 81 7.42 -0.64 -6.08
C ILE A 81 8.14 -1.19 -7.30
N THR A 82 7.99 -2.47 -7.55
CA THR A 82 8.71 -3.12 -8.64
C THR A 82 8.20 -2.68 -10.00
N ASP A 83 6.89 -2.54 -10.15
CA ASP A 83 6.28 -2.26 -11.44
C ASP A 83 5.71 -0.84 -11.47
N ILE A 84 4.48 -0.64 -11.04
CA ILE A 84 3.80 0.64 -11.22
C ILE A 84 3.17 1.13 -9.93
N LEU A 85 3.31 2.42 -9.69
CA LEU A 85 2.67 3.12 -8.58
C LEU A 85 1.64 4.09 -9.14
N PHE A 86 0.39 3.92 -8.71
CA PHE A 86 -0.67 4.90 -9.00
C PHE A 86 -0.93 5.74 -7.76
N LEU A 87 -0.69 7.04 -7.87
CA LEU A 87 -1.08 7.98 -6.84
C LEU A 87 -2.39 8.62 -7.26
N LYS A 88 -3.45 8.26 -6.54
CA LYS A 88 -4.80 8.70 -6.90
C LYS A 88 -5.04 10.11 -6.42
N ALA A 89 -6.16 10.71 -6.87
CA ALA A 89 -6.48 12.10 -6.59
C ALA A 89 -6.54 12.43 -5.10
N SER A 90 -6.98 11.48 -4.28
CA SER A 90 -7.05 11.67 -2.83
C SER A 90 -5.81 11.18 -2.10
N GLY A 91 -4.81 10.68 -2.82
CA GLY A 91 -3.62 10.13 -2.22
C GLY A 91 -2.63 11.19 -1.79
N HIS A 92 -1.88 10.86 -0.76
CA HIS A 92 -0.84 11.74 -0.26
C HIS A 92 0.36 10.87 0.16
N ILE A 93 1.52 11.14 -0.42
CA ILE A 93 2.73 10.41 -0.08
C ILE A 93 3.78 11.40 0.42
N ASP A 94 4.35 11.09 1.57
CA ASP A 94 5.40 11.90 2.16
C ASP A 94 6.58 10.98 2.43
N GLY A 95 7.62 11.07 1.60
CA GLY A 95 8.78 10.20 1.70
C GLY A 95 9.41 9.98 0.34
N ASN A 96 10.13 8.87 0.22
CA ASN A 96 10.86 8.58 -1.00
C ASN A 96 10.21 7.42 -1.73
N ILE A 97 10.20 7.49 -3.05
CA ILE A 97 9.59 6.46 -3.90
C ILE A 97 10.66 5.91 -4.84
N SER A 98 10.68 4.59 -4.98
CA SER A 98 11.45 3.91 -6.01
C SER A 98 10.49 3.02 -6.78
N THR A 99 10.33 3.27 -8.07
CA THR A 99 9.38 2.51 -8.90
C THR A 99 9.82 2.55 -10.36
N ALA A 100 9.38 1.57 -11.14
CA ALA A 100 9.65 1.57 -12.57
C ALA A 100 8.75 2.54 -13.31
N LYS A 101 7.48 2.62 -12.92
CA LYS A 101 6.50 3.50 -13.56
C LYS A 101 5.69 4.19 -12.49
N MET A 102 5.29 5.42 -12.77
CA MET A 102 4.49 6.19 -11.81
C MET A 102 3.44 7.00 -12.56
N VAL A 103 2.21 6.93 -12.05
CA VAL A 103 1.09 7.72 -12.55
C VAL A 103 0.54 8.52 -11.38
N ILE A 104 0.45 9.84 -11.55
CA ILE A 104 -0.13 10.71 -10.55
C ILE A 104 -1.38 11.33 -11.14
N GLU A 105 -2.53 11.09 -10.51
CA GLU A 105 -3.77 11.71 -10.92
C GLU A 105 -3.82 13.16 -10.43
N SER A 106 -4.57 13.97 -11.14
CA SER A 106 -4.79 15.35 -10.75
C SER A 106 -5.38 15.40 -9.34
N GLY A 107 -4.77 16.15 -8.45
CA GLY A 107 -5.17 16.20 -7.04
C GLY A 107 -4.28 15.38 -6.11
N GLY A 108 -3.59 14.40 -6.64
CA GLY A 108 -2.67 13.62 -5.82
C GLY A 108 -1.48 14.45 -5.37
N GLU A 109 -1.01 14.20 -4.16
CA GLU A 109 0.09 14.97 -3.57
C GLU A 109 1.25 14.08 -3.23
N PHE A 110 2.43 14.49 -3.66
CA PHE A 110 3.65 13.76 -3.37
C PHE A 110 4.70 14.76 -2.90
N ASN A 111 5.28 14.48 -1.74
CA ASN A 111 6.29 15.33 -1.14
C ASN A 111 7.49 14.46 -0.79
N GLY A 112 8.58 14.63 -1.51
CA GLY A 112 9.79 13.84 -1.30
C GLY A 112 10.53 13.61 -2.60
N SER A 113 11.27 12.52 -2.66
CA SER A 113 12.08 12.17 -3.83
C SER A 113 11.50 10.96 -4.53
N CYS A 114 11.55 10.97 -5.84
CA CYS A 114 11.13 9.82 -6.64
C CYS A 114 12.29 9.37 -7.51
N HIS A 115 12.64 8.10 -7.37
CA HIS A 115 13.67 7.48 -8.18
C HIS A 115 13.01 6.48 -9.11
N MET A 116 13.12 6.71 -10.41
CA MET A 116 12.56 5.81 -11.41
C MET A 116 13.65 4.87 -11.86
N HIS A 117 13.51 3.58 -11.52
CA HIS A 117 14.51 2.61 -11.96
C HIS A 117 14.11 2.07 -13.32
N GLY A 118 15.10 1.87 -14.15
CA GLY A 118 14.87 1.35 -15.47
C GLY A 118 14.61 -0.14 -15.45
N GLN A 119 14.16 -0.65 -16.56
CA GLN A 119 13.97 -2.06 -16.69
C GLN A 119 15.05 -2.68 -17.38
#